data_28412e6e917d2f30541b7aa794c6de6e
#
_entry.id   28412e6e917d2f30541b7aa794c6de6e
#
_cell.length_a   1.000
_cell.length_b   1.000
_cell.length_c   1.000
_cell.angle_alpha   90.00
_cell.angle_beta   90.00
_cell.angle_gamma   90.00
#
_symmetry.space_group_name_H-M   'P 1'
#
loop_
_entity.id
_entity.type
_entity.pdbx_description
1 polymer ?
#
loop_
_entity_poly.entity_id
_entity_poly.type
_entity_poly.pdbx_seq_one_letter_code
_entity_poly.pdbx_strand_id
1 'polypeptide(L)'
;METTFREISQWAGILGSLFYHDPASEKGATALRFVSGQEAAQAWPFGQPEAQTCLETMAKAAEDDGLHEIHLEYNRLFIGPSKLPAPAWGSVYLDPENVIFGIETLELREWMRTSGVNMTLAEKEPEDQFGLMLMMAAFCTVSDNCSEAAVRKLLEHHLLPWAYRFLDQFEEGAGTGSFYASLAQLTRITLLDWQQRFELYPDKRKLFR
;
A
#
# COMPACT_ATOMS: atom_id res chain seq x y z
N MET A 1 5.09 -24.40 12.10
CA MET A 1 4.35 -24.21 10.82
C MET A 1 5.25 -23.28 10.00
N GLU A 2 5.61 -23.69 8.80
CA GLU A 2 6.49 -22.88 7.96
C GLU A 2 5.73 -21.62 7.51
N THR A 3 6.24 -20.43 7.84
CA THR A 3 5.61 -19.15 7.49
C THR A 3 5.78 -18.92 6.00
N THR A 4 4.72 -18.74 5.27
CA THR A 4 4.75 -18.54 3.82
C THR A 4 4.16 -17.17 3.45
N PHE A 5 4.67 -16.57 2.38
CA PHE A 5 4.13 -15.29 1.88
C PHE A 5 2.64 -15.37 1.46
N ARG A 6 2.08 -16.56 1.29
CA ARG A 6 0.64 -16.70 1.04
C ARG A 6 -0.23 -16.05 2.11
N GLU A 7 0.27 -15.97 3.35
CA GLU A 7 -0.45 -15.37 4.48
C GLU A 7 -0.74 -13.88 4.27
N ILE A 8 0.08 -13.18 3.47
CA ILE A 8 -0.12 -11.74 3.23
C ILE A 8 -1.04 -11.43 2.04
N SER A 9 -1.39 -12.40 1.19
CA SER A 9 -2.09 -12.16 -0.07
C SER A 9 -3.34 -11.31 0.08
N GLN A 10 -4.27 -11.73 0.93
CA GLN A 10 -5.54 -11.04 1.15
C GLN A 10 -5.32 -9.62 1.66
N TRP A 11 -4.43 -9.46 2.63
CA TRP A 11 -4.19 -8.20 3.33
C TRP A 11 -3.45 -7.19 2.45
N ALA A 12 -2.46 -7.65 1.69
CA ALA A 12 -1.81 -6.85 0.66
C ALA A 12 -2.80 -6.37 -0.41
N GLY A 13 -3.73 -7.23 -0.83
CA GLY A 13 -4.78 -6.86 -1.76
C GLY A 13 -5.75 -5.82 -1.22
N ILE A 14 -6.16 -5.94 0.05
CA ILE A 14 -7.04 -4.96 0.71
C ILE A 14 -6.32 -3.61 0.86
N LEU A 15 -5.12 -3.59 1.43
CA LEU A 15 -4.34 -2.36 1.57
C LEU A 15 -4.07 -1.72 0.21
N GLY A 16 -3.62 -2.51 -0.77
CA GLY A 16 -3.37 -2.03 -2.13
C GLY A 16 -4.61 -1.38 -2.76
N SER A 17 -5.77 -2.00 -2.57
CA SER A 17 -7.05 -1.47 -3.07
C SER A 17 -7.40 -0.11 -2.44
N LEU A 18 -7.17 0.06 -1.14
CA LEU A 18 -7.45 1.31 -0.41
C LEU A 18 -6.52 2.46 -0.82
N PHE A 19 -5.28 2.16 -1.24
CA PHE A 19 -4.33 3.18 -1.73
C PHE A 19 -4.44 3.45 -3.23
N TYR A 20 -5.14 2.61 -3.98
CA TYR A 20 -5.20 2.75 -5.45
C TYR A 20 -6.59 3.06 -5.98
N HIS A 21 -7.62 2.41 -5.46
CA HIS A 21 -8.97 2.57 -5.99
C HIS A 21 -9.75 3.67 -5.27
N ASP A 22 -10.41 4.51 -6.06
CA ASP A 22 -11.40 5.44 -5.55
C ASP A 22 -12.43 4.70 -4.67
N PRO A 23 -12.68 5.15 -3.42
CA PRO A 23 -13.66 4.52 -2.53
C PRO A 23 -15.08 4.50 -3.09
N ALA A 24 -15.42 5.37 -4.05
CA ALA A 24 -16.70 5.35 -4.76
C ALA A 24 -16.75 4.31 -5.89
N SER A 25 -15.62 3.74 -6.30
CA SER A 25 -15.58 2.63 -7.27
C SER A 25 -16.00 1.31 -6.63
N GLU A 26 -16.42 0.32 -7.43
CA GLU A 26 -16.81 -1.01 -6.93
C GLU A 26 -15.71 -1.68 -6.10
N LYS A 27 -14.46 -1.64 -6.59
CA LYS A 27 -13.30 -2.23 -5.91
C LYS A 27 -12.94 -1.48 -4.63
N GLY A 28 -12.88 -0.15 -4.68
CA GLY A 28 -12.60 0.69 -3.52
C GLY A 28 -13.68 0.55 -2.45
N ALA A 29 -14.96 0.58 -2.84
CA ALA A 29 -16.08 0.39 -1.93
C ALA A 29 -16.08 -0.99 -1.25
N THR A 30 -15.59 -2.02 -1.94
CA THR A 30 -15.47 -3.36 -1.36
C THR A 30 -14.39 -3.40 -0.28
N ALA A 31 -13.21 -2.84 -0.53
CA ALA A 31 -12.14 -2.74 0.45
C ALA A 31 -12.54 -1.85 1.65
N LEU A 32 -13.17 -0.70 1.37
CA LEU A 32 -13.68 0.22 2.40
C LEU A 32 -14.68 -0.50 3.33
N ARG A 33 -15.69 -1.18 2.78
CA ARG A 33 -16.68 -1.92 3.58
C ARG A 33 -16.05 -2.99 4.46
N PHE A 34 -15.01 -3.67 3.95
CA PHE A 34 -14.31 -4.67 4.75
C PHE A 34 -13.63 -4.03 5.96
N VAL A 35 -12.77 -3.02 5.76
CA VAL A 35 -12.00 -2.41 6.86
C VAL A 35 -12.84 -1.59 7.84
N SER A 36 -14.03 -1.14 7.41
CA SER A 36 -15.01 -0.45 8.28
C SER A 36 -15.96 -1.44 8.97
N GLY A 37 -15.89 -2.74 8.66
CA GLY A 37 -16.72 -3.77 9.29
C GLY A 37 -16.16 -4.20 10.64
N GLN A 38 -17.04 -4.56 11.57
CA GLN A 38 -16.66 -4.99 12.93
C GLN A 38 -15.74 -6.21 12.96
N GLU A 39 -15.82 -7.07 11.94
CA GLU A 39 -15.01 -8.30 11.85
C GLU A 39 -13.55 -8.02 11.48
N ALA A 40 -13.26 -6.89 10.80
CA ALA A 40 -11.92 -6.57 10.32
C ALA A 40 -10.89 -6.47 11.46
N ALA A 41 -11.25 -5.81 12.56
CA ALA A 41 -10.38 -5.64 13.72
C ALA A 41 -9.98 -6.98 14.37
N GLN A 42 -10.89 -7.98 14.36
CA GLN A 42 -10.62 -9.30 14.90
C GLN A 42 -9.89 -10.20 13.90
N ALA A 43 -10.16 -10.02 12.61
CA ALA A 43 -9.59 -10.84 11.54
C ALA A 43 -8.17 -10.45 11.15
N TRP A 44 -7.77 -9.18 11.37
CA TRP A 44 -6.45 -8.67 10.99
C TRP A 44 -5.32 -9.35 11.79
N PRO A 45 -4.40 -10.10 11.15
CA PRO A 45 -3.48 -10.97 11.87
C PRO A 45 -2.12 -10.33 12.19
N PHE A 46 -1.89 -9.09 11.76
CA PHE A 46 -0.59 -8.41 11.85
C PHE A 46 -0.65 -7.20 12.78
N GLY A 47 0.43 -7.01 13.57
CA GLY A 47 0.63 -5.81 14.36
C GLY A 47 -0.41 -5.57 15.46
N GLN A 48 -0.93 -6.64 16.06
CA GLN A 48 -1.87 -6.54 17.19
C GLN A 48 -1.15 -6.15 18.48
N PRO A 49 -1.78 -5.37 19.38
CA PRO A 49 -3.18 -4.86 19.33
C PRO A 49 -3.35 -3.52 18.60
N GLU A 50 -2.28 -2.87 18.15
CA GLU A 50 -2.30 -1.53 17.56
C GLU A 50 -3.12 -1.49 16.24
N ALA A 51 -3.06 -2.56 15.46
CA ALA A 51 -3.85 -2.70 14.24
C ALA A 51 -5.36 -2.67 14.51
N GLN A 52 -5.81 -3.27 15.62
CA GLN A 52 -7.20 -3.21 16.04
C GLN A 52 -7.65 -1.76 16.28
N THR A 53 -6.83 -0.98 16.98
CA THR A 53 -7.12 0.45 17.25
C THR A 53 -7.23 1.25 15.95
N CYS A 54 -6.35 1.00 14.99
CA CYS A 54 -6.42 1.65 13.67
C CYS A 54 -7.73 1.31 12.94
N LEU A 55 -8.12 0.03 12.91
CA LEU A 55 -9.34 -0.42 12.24
C LEU A 55 -10.62 0.11 12.92
N GLU A 56 -10.65 0.18 14.26
CA GLU A 56 -11.74 0.79 14.99
C GLU A 56 -11.87 2.30 14.67
N THR A 57 -10.73 3.00 14.56
CA THR A 57 -10.72 4.42 14.17
C THR A 57 -11.19 4.60 12.72
N MET A 58 -10.74 3.72 11.80
CA MET A 58 -11.20 3.73 10.40
C MET A 58 -12.70 3.48 10.29
N ALA A 59 -13.23 2.51 11.03
CA ALA A 59 -14.66 2.21 11.06
C ALA A 59 -15.48 3.41 11.55
N LYS A 60 -15.01 4.05 12.64
CA LYS A 60 -15.66 5.24 13.18
C LYS A 60 -15.60 6.41 12.20
N ALA A 61 -14.45 6.70 11.60
CA ALA A 61 -14.32 7.76 10.61
C ALA A 61 -15.24 7.51 9.41
N ALA A 62 -15.36 6.26 8.95
CA ALA A 62 -16.26 5.90 7.85
C ALA A 62 -17.75 6.08 8.21
N GLU A 63 -18.13 5.87 9.47
CA GLU A 63 -19.49 6.13 9.97
C GLU A 63 -19.75 7.63 10.10
N ASP A 64 -18.84 8.38 10.70
CA ASP A 64 -18.98 9.80 10.99
C ASP A 64 -18.94 10.67 9.72
N ASP A 65 -17.98 10.42 8.82
CA ASP A 65 -17.75 11.20 7.61
C ASP A 65 -18.62 10.72 6.42
N GLY A 66 -18.84 9.41 6.33
CA GLY A 66 -19.53 8.78 5.22
C GLY A 66 -18.71 8.71 3.93
N LEU A 67 -19.22 7.97 2.95
CA LEU A 67 -18.51 7.70 1.68
C LEU A 67 -18.12 8.98 0.93
N HIS A 68 -18.99 10.01 0.98
CA HIS A 68 -18.75 11.25 0.24
C HIS A 68 -17.48 11.96 0.71
N GLU A 69 -17.32 12.17 2.00
CA GLU A 69 -16.15 12.86 2.57
C GLU A 69 -14.88 12.03 2.39
N ILE A 70 -14.96 10.70 2.55
CA ILE A 70 -13.83 9.80 2.27
C ILE A 70 -13.41 9.88 0.80
N HIS A 71 -14.36 9.98 -0.14
CA HIS A 71 -14.07 10.17 -1.56
C HIS A 71 -13.41 11.55 -1.84
N LEU A 72 -13.89 12.62 -1.21
CA LEU A 72 -13.27 13.95 -1.35
C LEU A 72 -11.83 13.94 -0.82
N GLU A 73 -11.62 13.28 0.30
CA GLU A 73 -10.29 13.13 0.90
C GLU A 73 -9.37 12.27 0.02
N TYR A 74 -9.88 11.19 -0.59
CA TYR A 74 -9.15 10.42 -1.60
C TYR A 74 -8.67 11.31 -2.75
N ASN A 75 -9.57 12.12 -3.31
CA ASN A 75 -9.22 13.04 -4.39
C ASN A 75 -8.13 14.03 -3.96
N ARG A 76 -8.20 14.57 -2.76
CA ARG A 76 -7.20 15.48 -2.22
C ARG A 76 -5.83 14.83 -2.04
N LEU A 77 -5.79 13.59 -1.58
CA LEU A 77 -4.56 12.87 -1.25
C LEU A 77 -3.89 12.23 -2.46
N PHE A 78 -4.65 11.78 -3.48
CA PHE A 78 -4.12 10.96 -4.58
C PHE A 78 -4.28 11.60 -5.97
N ILE A 79 -5.29 12.46 -6.19
CA ILE A 79 -5.63 12.96 -7.53
C ILE A 79 -5.24 14.43 -7.72
N GLY A 80 -5.55 15.29 -6.79
CA GLY A 80 -5.35 16.73 -6.89
C GLY A 80 -6.67 17.49 -7.11
N PRO A 81 -6.62 18.73 -7.63
CA PRO A 81 -5.60 19.40 -8.45
C PRO A 81 -4.43 20.06 -7.67
N SER A 82 -4.50 20.12 -6.36
CA SER A 82 -3.43 20.69 -5.54
C SER A 82 -2.21 19.77 -5.48
N LYS A 83 -1.06 20.31 -5.02
CA LYS A 83 0.13 19.48 -4.77
C LYS A 83 -0.21 18.38 -3.78
N LEU A 84 0.06 17.14 -4.16
CA LEU A 84 -0.13 15.99 -3.29
C LEU A 84 0.81 16.07 -2.07
N PRO A 85 0.31 15.89 -0.84
CA PRO A 85 1.15 15.89 0.35
C PRO A 85 2.19 14.78 0.30
N ALA A 86 1.79 13.59 -0.12
CA ALA A 86 2.64 12.41 -0.30
C ALA A 86 2.33 11.75 -1.64
N PRO A 87 3.06 12.07 -2.73
CA PRO A 87 2.90 11.35 -3.99
C PRO A 87 3.17 9.86 -3.81
N ALA A 88 2.29 9.02 -4.35
CA ALA A 88 2.29 7.60 -4.05
C ALA A 88 3.17 6.74 -4.99
N TRP A 89 4.22 7.30 -5.58
CA TRP A 89 5.12 6.63 -6.52
C TRP A 89 6.54 6.52 -5.97
N GLY A 90 7.12 5.32 -6.04
CA GLY A 90 8.47 5.03 -5.52
C GLY A 90 9.55 5.89 -6.16
N SER A 91 9.46 6.14 -7.47
CA SER A 91 10.39 7.00 -8.20
C SER A 91 10.46 8.42 -7.65
N VAL A 92 9.38 8.97 -7.09
CA VAL A 92 9.40 10.30 -6.47
C VAL A 92 10.30 10.34 -5.22
N TYR A 93 10.49 9.21 -4.54
CA TYR A 93 11.32 9.11 -3.33
C TYR A 93 12.74 8.65 -3.62
N LEU A 94 12.92 7.82 -4.66
CA LEU A 94 14.18 7.13 -4.95
C LEU A 94 14.97 7.76 -6.09
N ASP A 95 14.37 8.66 -6.88
CA ASP A 95 15.03 9.37 -7.95
C ASP A 95 15.48 10.79 -7.51
N PRO A 96 16.73 11.21 -7.80
CA PRO A 96 17.22 12.53 -7.45
C PRO A 96 16.40 13.70 -8.02
N GLU A 97 15.74 13.47 -9.16
CA GLU A 97 14.93 14.48 -9.83
C GLU A 97 13.47 14.49 -9.33
N ASN A 98 13.11 13.58 -8.41
CA ASN A 98 11.76 13.40 -7.87
C ASN A 98 10.68 13.28 -8.97
N VAL A 99 11.00 12.57 -10.04
CA VAL A 99 10.12 12.44 -11.22
C VAL A 99 9.25 11.19 -11.14
N ILE A 100 8.09 11.26 -11.76
CA ILE A 100 7.27 10.08 -12.10
C ILE A 100 7.88 9.42 -13.33
N PHE A 101 7.86 8.08 -13.40
CA PHE A 101 8.56 7.28 -14.43
C PHE A 101 10.10 7.38 -14.37
N GLY A 102 10.66 7.46 -13.17
CA GLY A 102 12.10 7.46 -12.94
C GLY A 102 12.75 6.08 -13.07
N ILE A 103 14.00 5.99 -12.60
CA ILE A 103 14.81 4.76 -12.65
C ILE A 103 14.10 3.61 -11.95
N GLU A 104 13.47 3.88 -10.79
CA GLU A 104 12.74 2.85 -10.03
C GLU A 104 11.61 2.20 -10.83
N THR A 105 10.84 2.98 -11.58
CA THR A 105 9.78 2.44 -12.44
C THR A 105 10.36 1.48 -13.49
N LEU A 106 11.54 1.79 -14.06
CA LEU A 106 12.20 0.92 -15.04
C LEU A 106 12.74 -0.37 -14.41
N GLU A 107 13.33 -0.28 -13.21
CA GLU A 107 13.82 -1.44 -12.45
C GLU A 107 12.65 -2.36 -12.05
N LEU A 108 11.53 -1.79 -11.61
CA LEU A 108 10.32 -2.54 -11.28
C LEU A 108 9.73 -3.25 -12.51
N ARG A 109 9.69 -2.58 -13.68
CA ARG A 109 9.25 -3.22 -14.94
C ARG A 109 10.11 -4.39 -15.36
N GLU A 110 11.43 -4.29 -15.17
CA GLU A 110 12.33 -5.41 -15.43
C GLU A 110 12.10 -6.56 -14.43
N TRP A 111 11.87 -6.25 -13.16
CA TRP A 111 11.46 -7.26 -12.18
C TRP A 111 10.12 -7.92 -12.58
N MET A 112 9.11 -7.15 -12.98
CA MET A 112 7.81 -7.67 -13.44
C MET A 112 8.00 -8.64 -14.61
N ARG A 113 8.77 -8.24 -15.61
CA ARG A 113 9.05 -9.06 -16.80
C ARG A 113 9.72 -10.39 -16.43
N THR A 114 10.72 -10.35 -15.55
CA THR A 114 11.46 -11.55 -15.13
C THR A 114 10.71 -12.45 -14.17
N SER A 115 9.76 -11.89 -13.44
CA SER A 115 8.90 -12.61 -12.48
C SER A 115 7.56 -13.07 -13.08
N GLY A 116 7.33 -12.84 -14.36
CA GLY A 116 6.09 -13.23 -15.04
C GLY A 116 4.86 -12.42 -14.61
N VAL A 117 5.07 -11.23 -14.04
CA VAL A 117 3.98 -10.32 -13.63
C VAL A 117 3.58 -9.46 -14.82
N ASN A 118 2.35 -9.63 -15.27
CA ASN A 118 1.76 -8.80 -16.31
C ASN A 118 0.55 -8.06 -15.73
N MET A 119 0.62 -6.73 -15.71
CA MET A 119 -0.50 -5.89 -15.34
C MET A 119 -0.99 -5.10 -16.55
N THR A 120 -2.31 -5.14 -16.79
CA THR A 120 -2.95 -4.24 -17.74
C THR A 120 -3.61 -3.13 -16.96
N LEU A 121 -2.98 -1.96 -16.95
CA LEU A 121 -3.54 -0.77 -16.31
C LEU A 121 -4.46 -0.05 -17.31
N ALA A 122 -5.61 0.42 -16.82
CA ALA A 122 -6.58 1.15 -17.64
C ALA A 122 -6.05 2.53 -18.06
N GLU A 123 -5.16 3.09 -17.26
CA GLU A 123 -4.52 4.39 -17.45
C GLU A 123 -3.01 4.24 -17.52
N LYS A 124 -2.32 5.29 -17.98
CA LYS A 124 -0.84 5.35 -17.99
C LYS A 124 -0.32 5.67 -16.57
N GLU A 125 -0.67 4.83 -15.62
CA GLU A 125 -0.19 4.90 -14.25
C GLU A 125 1.17 4.22 -14.16
N PRO A 126 2.19 4.83 -13.49
CA PRO A 126 3.44 4.14 -13.21
C PRO A 126 3.21 2.95 -12.27
N GLU A 127 3.85 1.83 -12.58
CA GLU A 127 3.67 0.57 -11.84
C GLU A 127 4.23 0.62 -10.43
N ASP A 128 5.09 1.59 -10.12
CA ASP A 128 5.65 1.86 -8.79
C ASP A 128 4.73 2.68 -7.87
N GLN A 129 3.43 2.80 -8.22
CA GLN A 129 2.40 3.32 -7.33
C GLN A 129 2.22 2.37 -6.14
N PHE A 130 2.19 2.92 -4.92
CA PHE A 130 2.22 2.17 -3.66
C PHE A 130 1.14 1.08 -3.55
N GLY A 131 -0.11 1.41 -3.88
CA GLY A 131 -1.21 0.45 -3.87
C GLY A 131 -1.06 -0.62 -4.94
N LEU A 132 -0.56 -0.28 -6.14
CA LEU A 132 -0.26 -1.26 -7.20
C LEU A 132 0.82 -2.25 -6.75
N MET A 133 1.86 -1.78 -6.08
CA MET A 133 2.93 -2.66 -5.59
C MET A 133 2.43 -3.63 -4.51
N LEU A 134 1.53 -3.19 -3.62
CA LEU A 134 0.87 -4.08 -2.66
C LEU A 134 -0.01 -5.11 -3.36
N MET A 135 -0.77 -4.72 -4.40
CA MET A 135 -1.56 -5.67 -5.20
C MET A 135 -0.68 -6.63 -6.01
N MET A 136 0.50 -6.21 -6.49
CA MET A 136 1.49 -7.11 -7.09
C MET A 136 1.99 -8.14 -6.06
N ALA A 137 2.29 -7.71 -4.83
CA ALA A 137 2.66 -8.63 -3.75
C ALA A 137 1.55 -9.66 -3.51
N ALA A 138 0.29 -9.21 -3.40
CA ALA A 138 -0.87 -10.08 -3.24
C ALA A 138 -0.97 -11.13 -4.37
N PHE A 139 -0.83 -10.69 -5.62
CA PHE A 139 -0.86 -11.56 -6.79
C PHE A 139 0.28 -12.58 -6.77
N CYS A 140 1.52 -12.11 -6.55
CA CYS A 140 2.69 -12.97 -6.58
C CYS A 140 2.68 -14.05 -5.51
N THR A 141 2.10 -13.79 -4.35
CA THR A 141 2.05 -14.77 -3.25
C THR A 141 1.13 -15.97 -3.52
N VAL A 142 0.22 -15.87 -4.49
CA VAL A 142 -0.72 -16.94 -4.85
C VAL A 142 -0.52 -17.45 -6.27
N SER A 143 0.32 -16.79 -7.08
CA SER A 143 0.60 -17.16 -8.46
C SER A 143 1.68 -18.23 -8.54
N ASP A 144 1.43 -19.32 -9.24
CA ASP A 144 2.43 -20.36 -9.49
C ASP A 144 3.59 -19.88 -10.37
N ASN A 145 3.43 -18.74 -11.05
CA ASN A 145 4.46 -18.14 -11.89
C ASN A 145 5.45 -17.25 -11.12
N CYS A 146 5.12 -16.85 -9.89
CA CYS A 146 5.97 -16.05 -9.03
C CYS A 146 6.65 -16.91 -7.97
N SER A 147 7.98 -16.87 -7.94
CA SER A 147 8.73 -17.53 -6.87
C SER A 147 8.69 -16.72 -5.57
N GLU A 148 8.92 -17.38 -4.45
CA GLU A 148 9.09 -16.70 -3.15
C GLU A 148 10.21 -15.65 -3.18
N ALA A 149 11.31 -15.96 -3.88
CA ALA A 149 12.41 -15.02 -4.10
C ALA A 149 11.96 -13.76 -4.88
N ALA A 150 11.02 -13.89 -5.81
CA ALA A 150 10.46 -12.75 -6.52
C ALA A 150 9.61 -11.87 -5.59
N VAL A 151 8.77 -12.47 -4.72
CA VAL A 151 8.01 -11.72 -3.71
C VAL A 151 8.95 -10.99 -2.76
N ARG A 152 9.96 -11.67 -2.26
CA ARG A 152 10.97 -11.08 -1.38
C ARG A 152 11.66 -9.89 -2.04
N LYS A 153 12.09 -10.03 -3.30
CA LYS A 153 12.71 -8.95 -4.05
C LYS A 153 11.77 -7.75 -4.25
N LEU A 154 10.49 -7.98 -4.55
CA LEU A 154 9.49 -6.89 -4.62
C LEU A 154 9.43 -6.11 -3.31
N LEU A 155 9.36 -6.82 -2.18
CA LEU A 155 9.24 -6.17 -0.88
C LEU A 155 10.54 -5.48 -0.45
N GLU A 156 11.69 -6.17 -0.51
CA GLU A 156 12.96 -5.67 0.01
C GLU A 156 13.61 -4.61 -0.87
N HIS A 157 13.49 -4.73 -2.20
CA HIS A 157 14.18 -3.86 -3.15
C HIS A 157 13.30 -2.73 -3.70
N HIS A 158 12.01 -3.01 -3.95
CA HIS A 158 11.14 -2.04 -4.63
C HIS A 158 10.18 -1.33 -3.68
N LEU A 159 9.58 -1.98 -2.67
CA LEU A 159 8.54 -1.38 -1.84
C LEU A 159 9.10 -0.78 -0.54
N LEU A 160 9.70 -1.59 0.32
CA LEU A 160 10.08 -1.19 1.68
C LEU A 160 11.13 -0.08 1.76
N PRO A 161 12.06 0.10 0.80
CA PRO A 161 13.06 1.17 0.87
C PRO A 161 12.50 2.58 1.01
N TRP A 162 11.27 2.83 0.54
CA TRP A 162 10.62 4.14 0.58
C TRP A 162 9.25 4.14 1.27
N ALA A 163 8.66 2.97 1.49
CA ALA A 163 7.31 2.82 2.03
C ALA A 163 7.09 3.63 3.31
N TYR A 164 8.00 3.53 4.28
CA TYR A 164 7.82 4.20 5.58
C TYR A 164 7.89 5.73 5.45
N ARG A 165 8.76 6.24 4.58
CA ARG A 165 8.82 7.68 4.31
C ARG A 165 7.55 8.21 3.63
N PHE A 166 7.02 7.45 2.68
CA PHE A 166 5.71 7.74 2.08
C PHE A 166 4.61 7.78 3.14
N LEU A 167 4.51 6.73 3.97
CA LEU A 167 3.49 6.62 5.00
C LEU A 167 3.57 7.73 6.05
N ASP A 168 4.79 8.18 6.43
CA ASP A 168 4.98 9.34 7.32
C ASP A 168 4.36 10.61 6.74
N GLN A 169 4.69 10.93 5.50
CA GLN A 169 4.17 12.12 4.82
C GLN A 169 2.67 12.02 4.53
N PHE A 170 2.21 10.81 4.22
CA PHE A 170 0.81 10.55 3.92
C PHE A 170 -0.07 10.72 5.17
N GLU A 171 0.36 10.16 6.30
CA GLU A 171 -0.30 10.29 7.60
C GLU A 171 -0.38 11.76 8.02
N GLU A 172 0.75 12.50 7.93
CA GLU A 172 0.80 13.94 8.21
C GLU A 172 -0.17 14.71 7.30
N GLY A 173 -0.17 14.39 6.01
CA GLY A 173 -1.03 15.02 5.01
C GLY A 173 -2.52 14.72 5.19
N ALA A 174 -2.88 13.53 5.67
CA ALA A 174 -4.26 13.13 5.91
C ALA A 174 -4.85 13.77 7.18
N GLY A 175 -4.01 14.09 8.16
CA GLY A 175 -4.45 14.67 9.43
C GLY A 175 -4.91 13.62 10.45
N THR A 176 -4.61 13.91 11.70
CA THR A 176 -4.82 12.99 12.83
C THR A 176 -6.28 12.56 12.97
N GLY A 177 -6.50 11.26 13.14
CA GLY A 177 -7.82 10.67 13.40
C GLY A 177 -8.70 10.49 12.17
N SER A 178 -8.22 10.86 10.97
CA SER A 178 -8.93 10.60 9.71
C SER A 178 -8.85 9.13 9.30
N PHE A 179 -9.73 8.72 8.39
CA PHE A 179 -9.70 7.39 7.78
C PHE A 179 -8.33 7.08 7.16
N TYR A 180 -7.79 8.00 6.37
CA TYR A 180 -6.53 7.80 5.65
C TYR A 180 -5.29 7.89 6.54
N ALA A 181 -5.31 8.70 7.62
CA ALA A 181 -4.23 8.67 8.60
C ALA A 181 -4.17 7.31 9.31
N SER A 182 -5.34 6.77 9.71
CA SER A 182 -5.43 5.44 10.32
C SER A 182 -5.06 4.32 9.35
N LEU A 183 -5.37 4.47 8.05
CA LEU A 183 -4.91 3.56 6.99
C LEU A 183 -3.37 3.56 6.89
N ALA A 184 -2.73 4.73 6.95
CA ALA A 184 -1.25 4.82 6.93
C ALA A 184 -0.64 4.10 8.14
N GLN A 185 -1.19 4.33 9.33
CA GLN A 185 -0.74 3.68 10.57
C GLN A 185 -0.91 2.16 10.50
N LEU A 186 -2.10 1.67 10.11
CA LEU A 186 -2.37 0.25 9.93
C LEU A 186 -1.38 -0.40 8.94
N THR A 187 -1.14 0.28 7.82
CA THR A 187 -0.21 -0.22 6.80
C THR A 187 1.22 -0.27 7.33
N ARG A 188 1.67 0.76 8.03
CA ARG A 188 2.99 0.79 8.68
C ARG A 188 3.18 -0.38 9.63
N ILE A 189 2.24 -0.58 10.54
CA ILE A 189 2.27 -1.66 11.54
C ILE A 189 2.29 -3.02 10.84
N THR A 190 1.47 -3.18 9.82
CA THR A 190 1.40 -4.42 9.01
C THR A 190 2.72 -4.70 8.30
N LEU A 191 3.34 -3.70 7.65
CA LEU A 191 4.62 -3.87 6.96
C LEU A 191 5.77 -4.17 7.94
N LEU A 192 5.76 -3.58 9.14
CA LEU A 192 6.74 -3.90 10.20
C LEU A 192 6.59 -5.35 10.69
N ASP A 193 5.35 -5.82 10.89
CA ASP A 193 5.08 -7.22 11.25
C ASP A 193 5.55 -8.17 10.14
N TRP A 194 5.25 -7.86 8.87
CA TRP A 194 5.75 -8.66 7.74
C TRP A 194 7.27 -8.68 7.71
N GLN A 195 7.91 -7.52 7.91
CA GLN A 195 9.37 -7.43 7.90
C GLN A 195 9.99 -8.32 8.98
N GLN A 196 9.41 -8.36 10.17
CA GLN A 196 9.88 -9.22 11.26
C GLN A 196 9.56 -10.70 10.99
N ARG A 197 8.31 -11.00 10.61
CA ARG A 197 7.80 -12.38 10.47
C ARG A 197 8.46 -13.13 9.32
N PHE A 198 8.74 -12.44 8.22
CA PHE A 198 9.36 -13.04 7.02
C PHE A 198 10.85 -12.76 6.91
N GLU A 199 11.47 -12.17 7.94
CA GLU A 199 12.90 -11.80 7.95
C GLU A 199 13.27 -11.02 6.69
N LEU A 200 12.54 -9.91 6.42
CA LEU A 200 12.80 -9.05 5.28
C LEU A 200 13.84 -7.99 5.63
N TYR A 201 14.80 -7.81 4.74
CA TYR A 201 15.92 -6.87 4.90
C TYR A 201 15.89 -5.83 3.78
N PRO A 202 15.14 -4.71 3.96
CA PRO A 202 15.04 -3.69 2.92
C PRO A 202 16.38 -3.12 2.51
N ASP A 203 16.55 -2.89 1.22
CA ASP A 203 17.74 -2.23 0.69
C ASP A 203 17.88 -0.81 1.27
N LYS A 204 19.10 -0.48 1.68
CA LYS A 204 19.42 0.88 2.12
C LYS A 204 19.57 1.77 0.91
N ARG A 205 18.53 2.51 0.58
CA ARG A 205 18.51 3.45 -0.54
C ARG A 205 18.46 4.89 -0.03
N LYS A 206 19.11 5.81 -0.75
CA LYS A 206 19.01 7.22 -0.45
C LYS A 206 17.62 7.72 -0.85
N LEU A 207 16.95 8.40 0.07
CA LEU A 207 15.69 9.07 -0.20
C LEU A 207 15.94 10.54 -0.55
N PHE A 208 15.24 11.04 -1.56
CA PHE A 208 15.35 12.40 -2.07
C PHE A 208 14.14 13.27 -1.69
N ARG A 209 13.11 12.62 -1.12
CA ARG A 209 11.92 13.30 -0.62
C ARG A 209 11.61 12.93 0.84
#